data_52fd25d115716dfdd7a430ddee18dd49
#
_entry.id   52fd25d115716dfdd7a430ddee18dd49
#
_cell.length_a   1.000
_cell.length_b   1.000
_cell.length_c   1.000
_cell.angle_alpha   90.00
_cell.angle_beta   90.00
_cell.angle_gamma   90.00
#
_symmetry.space_group_name_H-M   'P 1'
#
loop_
_entity.id
_entity.type
_entity.pdbx_description
1 polymer ?
#
loop_
_entity_poly.entity_id
_entity_poly.type
_entity_poly.pdbx_seq_one_letter_code
_entity_poly.pdbx_strand_id
1 'polypeptide(L)'
;MSNLNFKETISLAASIYKRAFKVTFALAFMLSFISEFCFVYLMNHGIDKFIQSNGEADVSELPSGNILVAMFLIIMIATVFVYAMIITLQGIMVKHELKVSDALKIALQIFSKRVFVFIGAFLLSMIVMTILTMFLQYIGIFLAILLFLTVMPAVLLAQKGIFESFSANFYAVKNNFFYMFRISITILAFMIIKSLLTFGLIYVLRSLNIEINSLEMSIQNIVVTVVDAFILPFVFAISVAAFFATNSK
;
A
#
# COMPACT_ATOMS: atom_id res chain seq x y z
N MET A 1 22.03 -16.07 -17.66
CA MET A 1 20.72 -15.65 -17.14
C MET A 1 20.47 -16.46 -15.87
N SER A 2 20.61 -15.85 -14.66
CA SER A 2 20.20 -16.51 -13.43
C SER A 2 18.68 -16.68 -13.51
N ASN A 3 18.20 -17.92 -13.45
CA ASN A 3 16.77 -18.19 -13.38
C ASN A 3 16.24 -17.49 -12.13
N LEU A 4 15.48 -16.41 -12.30
CA LEU A 4 14.80 -15.74 -11.21
C LEU A 4 13.86 -16.77 -10.55
N ASN A 5 14.19 -17.17 -9.31
CA ASN A 5 13.46 -18.22 -8.62
C ASN A 5 12.31 -17.60 -7.84
N PHE A 6 11.08 -17.86 -8.29
CA PHE A 6 9.86 -17.39 -7.62
C PHE A 6 9.81 -17.82 -6.14
N LYS A 7 10.14 -19.09 -5.85
CA LYS A 7 10.12 -19.63 -4.48
C LYS A 7 11.09 -18.89 -3.56
N GLU A 8 12.29 -18.59 -4.04
CA GLU A 8 13.30 -17.82 -3.30
C GLU A 8 12.83 -16.39 -3.03
N THR A 9 12.18 -15.76 -4.00
CA THR A 9 11.62 -14.41 -3.83
C THR A 9 10.54 -14.37 -2.75
N ILE A 10 9.63 -15.34 -2.73
CA ILE A 10 8.60 -15.41 -1.70
C ILE A 10 9.22 -15.74 -0.33
N SER A 11 10.20 -16.63 -0.27
CA SER A 11 10.96 -16.92 0.96
C SER A 11 11.68 -15.68 1.49
N LEU A 12 12.31 -14.91 0.60
CA LEU A 12 12.95 -13.64 0.95
C LEU A 12 11.92 -12.64 1.47
N ALA A 13 10.78 -12.48 0.80
CA ALA A 13 9.70 -11.60 1.24
C ALA A 13 9.20 -11.97 2.64
N ALA A 14 8.99 -13.26 2.91
CA ALA A 14 8.60 -13.75 4.24
C ALA A 14 9.66 -13.45 5.32
N SER A 15 10.94 -13.62 4.99
CA SER A 15 12.05 -13.28 5.89
C SER A 15 12.11 -11.77 6.19
N ILE A 16 12.00 -10.91 5.17
CA ILE A 16 11.96 -9.46 5.30
C ILE A 16 10.77 -9.04 6.18
N TYR A 17 9.59 -9.55 5.87
CA TYR A 17 8.38 -9.28 6.63
C TYR A 17 8.56 -9.62 8.11
N LYS A 18 9.04 -10.82 8.43
CA LYS A 18 9.26 -11.26 9.81
C LYS A 18 10.24 -10.35 10.56
N ARG A 19 11.34 -9.96 9.93
CA ARG A 19 12.36 -9.07 10.53
C ARG A 19 11.83 -7.66 10.79
N ALA A 20 11.09 -7.09 9.87
CA ALA A 20 10.56 -5.73 9.94
C ALA A 20 9.19 -5.63 10.64
N PHE A 21 8.56 -6.76 10.97
CA PHE A 21 7.14 -6.87 11.32
C PHE A 21 6.68 -5.83 12.34
N LYS A 22 7.32 -5.75 13.51
CA LYS A 22 6.86 -4.90 14.62
C LYS A 22 6.69 -3.43 14.20
N VAL A 23 7.65 -2.90 13.42
CA VAL A 23 7.63 -1.49 13.02
C VAL A 23 6.73 -1.27 11.82
N THR A 24 6.80 -2.16 10.83
CA THR A 24 5.97 -2.01 9.63
C THR A 24 4.51 -2.26 9.91
N PHE A 25 4.18 -3.16 10.86
CA PHE A 25 2.82 -3.33 11.37
C PHE A 25 2.32 -2.05 12.04
N ALA A 26 3.11 -1.45 12.95
CA ALA A 26 2.71 -0.22 13.63
C ALA A 26 2.49 0.94 12.65
N LEU A 27 3.35 1.09 11.64
CA LEU A 27 3.20 2.10 10.59
C LEU A 27 1.95 1.85 9.74
N ALA A 28 1.71 0.62 9.32
CA ALA A 28 0.54 0.26 8.54
C ALA A 28 -0.76 0.41 9.36
N PHE A 29 -0.73 0.02 10.64
CA PHE A 29 -1.85 0.22 11.57
C PHE A 29 -2.20 1.71 11.71
N MET A 30 -1.20 2.55 11.92
CA MET A 30 -1.39 4.01 12.04
C MET A 30 -2.02 4.58 10.75
N LEU A 31 -1.54 4.18 9.57
CA LEU A 31 -2.10 4.64 8.30
C LEU A 31 -3.55 4.21 8.13
N SER A 32 -3.83 2.91 8.33
CA SER A 32 -5.18 2.37 8.22
C SER A 32 -6.13 3.02 9.21
N PHE A 33 -5.68 3.24 10.46
CA PHE A 33 -6.47 3.92 11.48
C PHE A 33 -6.83 5.36 11.07
N ILE A 34 -5.85 6.14 10.57
CA ILE A 34 -6.10 7.50 10.08
C ILE A 34 -7.09 7.47 8.92
N SER A 35 -6.91 6.55 7.97
CA SER A 35 -7.79 6.43 6.79
C SER A 35 -9.22 6.08 7.19
N GLU A 36 -9.39 5.09 8.07
CA GLU A 36 -10.71 4.67 8.55
C GLU A 36 -11.39 5.76 9.39
N PHE A 37 -10.63 6.45 10.25
CA PHE A 37 -11.14 7.58 11.01
C PHE A 37 -11.67 8.71 10.10
N CYS A 38 -10.89 9.08 9.08
CA CYS A 38 -11.33 10.08 8.10
C CYS A 38 -12.55 9.60 7.32
N PHE A 39 -12.59 8.33 6.92
CA PHE A 39 -13.71 7.75 6.21
C PHE A 39 -14.99 7.78 7.05
N VAL A 40 -14.92 7.33 8.31
CA VAL A 40 -16.06 7.35 9.24
C VAL A 40 -16.58 8.78 9.48
N TYR A 41 -15.65 9.72 9.68
CA TYR A 41 -16.00 11.12 9.81
C TYR A 41 -16.80 11.62 8.60
N LEU A 42 -16.36 11.32 7.39
CA LEU A 42 -17.05 11.72 6.16
C LEU A 42 -18.44 11.07 6.04
N MET A 43 -18.55 9.77 6.36
CA MET A 43 -19.83 9.06 6.32
C MET A 43 -20.84 9.64 7.33
N ASN A 44 -20.39 9.99 8.54
CA ASN A 44 -21.26 10.58 9.57
C ASN A 44 -21.67 12.04 9.28
N HIS A 45 -20.98 12.70 8.33
CA HIS A 45 -21.27 14.10 7.95
C HIS A 45 -21.85 14.19 6.52
N GLY A 46 -22.71 13.26 6.14
CA GLY A 46 -23.58 13.39 4.98
C GLY A 46 -23.03 12.86 3.65
N ILE A 47 -21.77 12.40 3.58
CA ILE A 47 -21.22 11.83 2.35
C ILE A 47 -22.02 10.60 1.90
N ASP A 48 -22.50 9.77 2.83
CA ASP A 48 -23.33 8.61 2.54
C ASP A 48 -24.63 8.97 1.82
N LYS A 49 -25.34 10.02 2.31
CA LYS A 49 -26.56 10.52 1.70
C LYS A 49 -26.28 11.08 0.30
N PHE A 50 -25.18 11.83 0.14
CA PHE A 50 -24.77 12.39 -1.15
C PHE A 50 -24.47 11.29 -2.19
N ILE A 51 -23.79 10.21 -1.78
CA ILE A 51 -23.53 9.07 -2.67
C ILE A 51 -24.83 8.32 -3.02
N GLN A 52 -25.71 8.08 -2.05
CA GLN A 52 -26.98 7.37 -2.27
C GLN A 52 -27.96 8.14 -3.13
N SER A 53 -27.95 9.47 -3.08
CA SER A 53 -28.79 10.35 -3.89
C SER A 53 -28.25 10.64 -5.29
N ASN A 54 -27.14 9.98 -5.71
CA ASN A 54 -26.43 10.29 -6.97
C ASN A 54 -26.03 11.77 -7.11
N GLY A 55 -25.77 12.44 -5.98
CA GLY A 55 -25.37 13.84 -5.97
C GLY A 55 -26.52 14.85 -5.86
N GLU A 56 -27.76 14.39 -5.69
CA GLU A 56 -28.95 15.27 -5.52
C GLU A 56 -29.21 15.71 -4.08
N ALA A 57 -28.45 15.16 -3.09
CA ALA A 57 -28.58 15.58 -1.69
C ALA A 57 -28.14 17.02 -1.48
N ASP A 58 -28.68 17.66 -0.42
CA ASP A 58 -28.34 19.03 -0.06
C ASP A 58 -26.84 19.13 0.29
N VAL A 59 -26.12 19.91 -0.51
CA VAL A 59 -24.68 20.13 -0.35
C VAL A 59 -24.35 20.82 0.99
N SER A 60 -25.34 21.47 1.62
CA SER A 60 -25.16 22.14 2.92
C SER A 60 -24.89 21.16 4.09
N GLU A 61 -25.26 19.88 3.95
CA GLU A 61 -25.00 18.83 4.94
C GLU A 61 -23.56 18.28 4.84
N LEU A 62 -22.85 18.56 3.75
CA LEU A 62 -21.49 18.08 3.57
C LEU A 62 -20.47 18.88 4.41
N PRO A 63 -19.36 18.26 4.83
CA PRO A 63 -18.27 19.00 5.44
C PRO A 63 -17.79 20.13 4.52
N SER A 64 -17.38 21.24 5.10
CA SER A 64 -16.85 22.36 4.31
C SER A 64 -15.71 21.90 3.37
N GLY A 65 -15.59 22.48 2.19
CA GLY A 65 -14.55 22.11 1.22
C GLY A 65 -13.13 22.15 1.82
N ASN A 66 -12.88 23.05 2.77
CA ASN A 66 -11.60 23.13 3.48
C ASN A 66 -11.33 21.87 4.33
N ILE A 67 -12.35 21.33 5.00
CA ILE A 67 -12.23 20.09 5.80
C ILE A 67 -11.96 18.91 4.86
N LEU A 68 -12.68 18.79 3.75
CA LEU A 68 -12.46 17.73 2.76
C LEU A 68 -11.03 17.76 2.21
N VAL A 69 -10.54 18.94 1.83
CA VAL A 69 -9.16 19.12 1.34
C VAL A 69 -8.15 18.77 2.42
N ALA A 70 -8.36 19.22 3.67
CA ALA A 70 -7.46 18.92 4.78
C ALA A 70 -7.39 17.41 5.06
N MET A 71 -8.52 16.70 5.08
CA MET A 71 -8.57 15.24 5.29
C MET A 71 -7.87 14.50 4.14
N PHE A 72 -8.13 14.89 2.90
CA PHE A 72 -7.43 14.32 1.74
C PHE A 72 -5.91 14.50 1.84
N LEU A 73 -5.45 15.71 2.21
CA LEU A 73 -4.02 15.98 2.39
C LEU A 73 -3.41 15.16 3.52
N ILE A 74 -4.11 15.00 4.65
CA ILE A 74 -3.64 14.18 5.78
C ILE A 74 -3.46 12.72 5.34
N ILE A 75 -4.47 12.14 4.68
CA ILE A 75 -4.40 10.76 4.19
C ILE A 75 -3.26 10.62 3.16
N MET A 76 -3.13 11.54 2.22
CA MET A 76 -2.10 11.51 1.19
C MET A 76 -0.69 11.58 1.80
N ILE A 77 -0.46 12.53 2.73
CA ILE A 77 0.83 12.68 3.41
C ILE A 77 1.16 11.43 4.24
N ALA A 78 0.19 10.92 5.01
CA ALA A 78 0.36 9.69 5.79
C ALA A 78 0.67 8.49 4.89
N THR A 79 -0.03 8.34 3.76
CA THR A 79 0.20 7.25 2.79
C THR A 79 1.60 7.32 2.20
N VAL A 80 2.01 8.48 1.70
CA VAL A 80 3.34 8.70 1.12
C VAL A 80 4.43 8.38 2.14
N PHE A 81 4.30 8.90 3.36
CA PHE A 81 5.27 8.67 4.43
C PHE A 81 5.36 7.20 4.82
N VAL A 82 4.22 6.57 5.13
CA VAL A 82 4.18 5.18 5.61
C VAL A 82 4.68 4.21 4.52
N TYR A 83 4.26 4.38 3.27
CA TYR A 83 4.70 3.52 2.17
C TYR A 83 6.21 3.63 1.97
N ALA A 84 6.74 4.86 1.93
CA ALA A 84 8.16 5.07 1.79
C ALA A 84 8.95 4.45 2.95
N MET A 85 8.47 4.62 4.18
CA MET A 85 9.14 4.06 5.37
C MET A 85 9.11 2.53 5.37
N ILE A 86 7.98 1.90 5.05
CA ILE A 86 7.88 0.42 5.00
C ILE A 86 8.84 -0.13 3.93
N ILE A 87 8.80 0.39 2.71
CA ILE A 87 9.64 -0.06 1.60
C ILE A 87 11.13 0.11 1.94
N THR A 88 11.50 1.27 2.48
CA THR A 88 12.90 1.57 2.80
C THR A 88 13.43 0.71 3.93
N LEU A 89 12.65 0.56 5.02
CA LEU A 89 13.00 -0.32 6.15
C LEU A 89 13.21 -1.76 5.68
N GLN A 90 12.27 -2.27 4.91
CA GLN A 90 12.34 -3.62 4.37
C GLN A 90 13.56 -3.80 3.46
N GLY A 91 13.83 -2.82 2.60
CA GLY A 91 14.99 -2.85 1.71
C GLY A 91 16.34 -2.79 2.43
N ILE A 92 16.45 -2.01 3.51
CA ILE A 92 17.65 -1.93 4.34
C ILE A 92 17.89 -3.27 5.05
N MET A 93 16.84 -3.89 5.58
CA MET A 93 16.92 -5.17 6.30
C MET A 93 17.24 -6.38 5.40
N VAL A 94 17.13 -6.25 4.07
CA VAL A 94 17.67 -7.24 3.14
C VAL A 94 19.19 -7.24 3.13
N LYS A 95 19.79 -6.04 3.14
CA LYS A 95 21.24 -5.86 2.94
C LYS A 95 22.04 -5.93 4.24
N HIS A 96 21.43 -5.58 5.37
CA HIS A 96 22.14 -5.38 6.64
C HIS A 96 21.37 -5.99 7.82
N GLU A 97 22.10 -6.65 8.70
CA GLU A 97 21.60 -7.07 10.02
C GLU A 97 21.70 -5.90 11.02
N LEU A 98 20.91 -4.86 10.79
CA LEU A 98 20.89 -3.68 11.63
C LEU A 98 19.83 -3.80 12.74
N LYS A 99 20.08 -3.11 13.86
CA LYS A 99 19.03 -2.86 14.85
C LYS A 99 17.94 -2.00 14.20
N VAL A 100 16.70 -2.22 14.61
CA VAL A 100 15.54 -1.53 14.07
C VAL A 100 15.66 -0.01 14.19
N SER A 101 16.22 0.50 15.30
CA SER A 101 16.45 1.93 15.52
C SER A 101 17.37 2.57 14.48
N ASP A 102 18.44 1.86 14.09
CA ASP A 102 19.41 2.37 13.12
C ASP A 102 18.84 2.28 11.71
N ALA A 103 18.11 1.20 11.41
CA ALA A 103 17.37 1.08 10.15
C ALA A 103 16.33 2.20 9.99
N LEU A 104 15.62 2.59 11.06
CA LEU A 104 14.68 3.73 11.05
C LEU A 104 15.36 5.05 10.73
N LYS A 105 16.52 5.33 11.35
CA LYS A 105 17.29 6.57 11.06
C LYS A 105 17.71 6.63 9.60
N ILE A 106 18.24 5.53 9.07
CA ILE A 106 18.65 5.45 7.66
C ILE A 106 17.44 5.60 6.73
N ALA A 107 16.30 4.96 7.07
CA ALA A 107 15.07 5.08 6.29
C ALA A 107 14.56 6.52 6.22
N LEU A 108 14.57 7.24 7.35
CA LEU A 108 14.22 8.66 7.40
C LEU A 108 15.17 9.53 6.57
N GLN A 109 16.47 9.25 6.61
CA GLN A 109 17.45 9.97 5.78
C GLN A 109 17.24 9.73 4.29
N ILE A 110 16.95 8.50 3.87
CA ILE A 110 16.64 8.19 2.47
C ILE A 110 15.35 8.89 2.06
N PHE A 111 14.30 8.79 2.88
CA PHE A 111 13.03 9.44 2.61
C PHE A 111 13.18 10.96 2.45
N SER A 112 13.84 11.64 3.40
CA SER A 112 14.02 13.10 3.35
C SER A 112 14.72 13.57 2.08
N LYS A 113 15.69 12.80 1.57
CA LYS A 113 16.42 13.10 0.34
C LYS A 113 15.62 12.81 -0.94
N ARG A 114 14.63 11.91 -0.86
CA ARG A 114 13.91 11.37 -2.01
C ARG A 114 12.41 11.67 -2.02
N VAL A 115 11.90 12.40 -1.04
CA VAL A 115 10.47 12.65 -0.85
C VAL A 115 9.79 13.18 -2.12
N PHE A 116 10.36 14.17 -2.79
CA PHE A 116 9.75 14.76 -4.00
C PHE A 116 9.75 13.78 -5.18
N VAL A 117 10.83 13.02 -5.37
CA VAL A 117 10.91 12.00 -6.43
C VAL A 117 9.91 10.88 -6.15
N PHE A 118 9.79 10.48 -4.87
CA PHE A 118 8.83 9.46 -4.45
C PHE A 118 7.38 9.94 -4.65
N ILE A 119 7.04 11.16 -4.23
CA ILE A 119 5.72 11.76 -4.46
C ILE A 119 5.40 11.80 -5.96
N GLY A 120 6.32 12.27 -6.79
CA GLY A 120 6.12 12.32 -8.23
C GLY A 120 5.88 10.93 -8.85
N ALA A 121 6.67 9.93 -8.47
CA ALA A 121 6.48 8.55 -8.93
C ALA A 121 5.16 7.95 -8.42
N PHE A 122 4.80 8.22 -7.16
CA PHE A 122 3.56 7.76 -6.54
C PHE A 122 2.34 8.36 -7.25
N LEU A 123 2.30 9.68 -7.45
CA LEU A 123 1.19 10.37 -8.14
C LEU A 123 1.06 9.89 -9.59
N LEU A 124 2.17 9.75 -10.31
CA LEU A 124 2.15 9.24 -11.67
C LEU A 124 1.61 7.79 -11.72
N SER A 125 2.03 6.94 -10.78
CA SER A 125 1.51 5.57 -10.67
C SER A 125 0.01 5.55 -10.36
N MET A 126 -0.47 6.45 -9.47
CA MET A 126 -1.89 6.57 -9.14
C MET A 126 -2.72 7.01 -10.35
N ILE A 127 -2.25 8.01 -11.11
CA ILE A 127 -2.94 8.48 -12.32
C ILE A 127 -3.06 7.35 -13.33
N VAL A 128 -1.97 6.65 -13.65
CA VAL A 128 -1.99 5.56 -14.63
C VAL A 128 -2.84 4.39 -14.12
N MET A 129 -2.76 4.05 -12.82
CA MET A 129 -3.61 3.01 -12.23
C MET A 129 -5.09 3.37 -12.34
N THR A 130 -5.47 4.61 -12.06
CA THR A 130 -6.85 5.09 -12.19
C THR A 130 -7.35 4.97 -13.63
N ILE A 131 -6.54 5.39 -14.61
CA ILE A 131 -6.85 5.27 -16.02
C ILE A 131 -7.04 3.80 -16.41
N LEU A 132 -6.09 2.93 -16.07
CA LEU A 132 -6.19 1.51 -16.37
C LEU A 132 -7.42 0.86 -15.75
N THR A 133 -7.73 1.19 -14.50
CA THR A 133 -8.90 0.65 -13.79
C THR A 133 -10.20 1.16 -14.41
N MET A 134 -10.25 2.42 -14.82
CA MET A 134 -11.42 3.03 -15.44
C MET A 134 -11.78 2.35 -16.76
N PHE A 135 -10.78 2.03 -17.60
CA PHE A 135 -11.01 1.41 -18.90
C PHE A 135 -11.06 -0.12 -18.88
N LEU A 136 -10.28 -0.77 -18.01
CA LEU A 136 -10.06 -2.21 -18.01
C LEU A 136 -10.53 -2.90 -16.73
N GLN A 137 -11.12 -2.16 -15.79
CA GLN A 137 -11.64 -2.66 -14.51
C GLN A 137 -10.62 -3.58 -13.77
N TYR A 138 -11.01 -4.82 -13.46
CA TYR A 138 -10.14 -5.76 -12.72
C TYR A 138 -8.84 -6.10 -13.46
N ILE A 139 -8.88 -6.16 -14.80
CA ILE A 139 -7.67 -6.35 -15.63
C ILE A 139 -6.74 -5.15 -15.45
N GLY A 140 -7.30 -3.93 -15.34
CA GLY A 140 -6.56 -2.71 -15.10
C GLY A 140 -5.80 -2.73 -13.77
N ILE A 141 -6.39 -3.24 -12.70
CA ILE A 141 -5.72 -3.41 -11.40
C ILE A 141 -4.51 -4.36 -11.54
N PHE A 142 -4.71 -5.51 -12.19
CA PHE A 142 -3.63 -6.46 -12.42
C PHE A 142 -2.48 -5.86 -13.24
N LEU A 143 -2.80 -5.17 -14.32
CA LEU A 143 -1.80 -4.49 -15.16
C LEU A 143 -1.08 -3.40 -14.39
N ALA A 144 -1.77 -2.64 -13.55
CA ALA A 144 -1.15 -1.63 -12.70
C ALA A 144 -0.17 -2.26 -11.71
N ILE A 145 -0.53 -3.37 -11.04
CA ILE A 145 0.40 -4.11 -10.18
C ILE A 145 1.63 -4.52 -10.97
N LEU A 146 1.46 -5.12 -12.15
CA LEU A 146 2.57 -5.57 -12.99
C LEU A 146 3.50 -4.44 -13.41
N LEU A 147 2.92 -3.30 -13.83
CA LEU A 147 3.67 -2.15 -14.36
C LEU A 147 4.35 -1.29 -13.28
N PHE A 148 3.91 -1.38 -12.01
CA PHE A 148 4.43 -0.51 -10.95
C PHE A 148 5.10 -1.27 -9.81
N LEU A 149 5.14 -2.59 -9.89
CA LEU A 149 5.60 -3.49 -8.82
C LEU A 149 6.93 -3.06 -8.19
N THR A 150 7.94 -2.73 -9.00
CA THR A 150 9.28 -2.39 -8.51
C THR A 150 9.62 -0.90 -8.63
N VAL A 151 8.68 -0.04 -9.04
CA VAL A 151 8.93 1.39 -9.24
C VAL A 151 9.29 2.07 -7.92
N MET A 152 8.48 1.88 -6.88
CA MET A 152 8.72 2.52 -5.57
C MET A 152 10.01 2.03 -4.90
N PRO A 153 10.32 0.71 -4.87
CA PRO A 153 11.64 0.24 -4.46
C PRO A 153 12.79 0.83 -5.30
N ALA A 154 12.64 1.00 -6.62
CA ALA A 154 13.68 1.57 -7.47
C ALA A 154 13.97 3.04 -7.11
N VAL A 155 12.95 3.85 -6.82
CA VAL A 155 13.10 5.24 -6.38
C VAL A 155 13.85 5.32 -5.06
N LEU A 156 13.47 4.50 -4.07
CA LEU A 156 13.97 4.60 -2.70
C LEU A 156 15.30 3.85 -2.49
N LEU A 157 15.41 2.63 -3.01
CA LEU A 157 16.55 1.74 -2.72
C LEU A 157 17.66 1.83 -3.74
N ALA A 158 17.35 2.08 -5.02
CA ALA A 158 18.33 2.32 -6.08
C ALA A 158 18.51 3.81 -6.39
N GLN A 159 17.80 4.69 -5.71
CA GLN A 159 17.86 6.13 -5.85
C GLN A 159 17.64 6.64 -7.31
N LYS A 160 16.85 5.90 -8.09
CA LYS A 160 16.52 6.28 -9.47
C LYS A 160 15.57 7.47 -9.53
N GLY A 161 15.64 8.23 -10.63
CA GLY A 161 14.65 9.25 -10.95
C GLY A 161 13.27 8.65 -11.28
N ILE A 162 12.25 9.51 -11.44
CA ILE A 162 10.88 9.07 -11.72
C ILE A 162 10.87 8.18 -12.98
N PHE A 163 11.19 8.73 -14.13
CA PHE A 163 11.13 8.01 -15.42
C PHE A 163 12.10 6.83 -15.51
N GLU A 164 13.27 6.93 -14.87
CA GLU A 164 14.22 5.81 -14.79
C GLU A 164 13.66 4.63 -14.02
N SER A 165 12.88 4.89 -12.96
CA SER A 165 12.25 3.83 -12.16
C SER A 165 11.15 3.12 -12.93
N PHE A 166 10.33 3.85 -13.70
CA PHE A 166 9.33 3.27 -14.61
C PHE A 166 10.00 2.46 -15.74
N SER A 167 11.03 3.03 -16.37
CA SER A 167 11.79 2.35 -17.42
C SER A 167 12.43 1.06 -16.90
N ALA A 168 13.03 1.09 -15.71
CA ALA A 168 13.63 -0.09 -15.08
C ALA A 168 12.61 -1.19 -14.80
N ASN A 169 11.42 -0.83 -14.28
CA ASN A 169 10.35 -1.81 -14.06
C ASN A 169 9.83 -2.37 -15.39
N PHE A 170 9.61 -1.51 -16.39
CA PHE A 170 9.17 -1.97 -17.72
C PHE A 170 10.18 -2.94 -18.35
N TYR A 171 11.47 -2.64 -18.23
CA TYR A 171 12.55 -3.53 -18.69
C TYR A 171 12.55 -4.85 -17.92
N ALA A 172 12.33 -4.83 -16.61
CA ALA A 172 12.21 -6.05 -15.80
C ALA A 172 11.02 -6.90 -16.23
N VAL A 173 9.86 -6.29 -16.49
CA VAL A 173 8.67 -6.97 -17.01
C VAL A 173 8.94 -7.56 -18.39
N LYS A 174 9.50 -6.79 -19.32
CA LYS A 174 9.80 -7.25 -20.68
C LYS A 174 10.74 -8.47 -20.70
N ASN A 175 11.78 -8.44 -19.87
CA ASN A 175 12.79 -9.50 -19.88
C ASN A 175 12.45 -10.72 -19.02
N ASN A 176 11.55 -10.56 -18.04
CA ASN A 176 11.20 -11.60 -17.08
C ASN A 176 9.67 -11.70 -16.92
N PHE A 177 8.92 -11.65 -18.02
CA PHE A 177 7.47 -11.54 -18.01
C PHE A 177 6.79 -12.59 -17.12
N PHE A 178 7.07 -13.88 -17.31
CA PHE A 178 6.42 -14.95 -16.54
C PHE A 178 6.73 -14.89 -15.04
N TYR A 179 7.94 -14.45 -14.68
CA TYR A 179 8.29 -14.24 -13.29
C TYR A 179 7.50 -13.07 -12.68
N MET A 180 7.53 -11.91 -13.32
CA MET A 180 6.80 -10.72 -12.87
C MET A 180 5.28 -10.96 -12.84
N PHE A 181 4.76 -11.68 -13.80
CA PHE A 181 3.37 -12.10 -13.87
C PHE A 181 2.97 -12.95 -12.65
N ARG A 182 3.78 -13.96 -12.30
CA ARG A 182 3.53 -14.79 -11.09
C ARG A 182 3.56 -13.97 -9.81
N ILE A 183 4.51 -13.06 -9.68
CA ILE A 183 4.58 -12.15 -8.51
C ILE A 183 3.33 -11.26 -8.44
N SER A 184 2.90 -10.68 -9.56
CA SER A 184 1.71 -9.83 -9.61
C SER A 184 0.43 -10.58 -9.26
N ILE A 185 0.27 -11.83 -9.75
CA ILE A 185 -0.85 -12.71 -9.34
C ILE A 185 -0.79 -13.00 -7.84
N THR A 186 0.40 -13.23 -7.29
CA THR A 186 0.54 -13.47 -5.85
C THR A 186 0.06 -12.27 -5.03
N ILE A 187 0.45 -11.05 -5.42
CA ILE A 187 -0.02 -9.82 -4.76
C ILE A 187 -1.55 -9.70 -4.89
N LEU A 188 -2.10 -9.92 -6.08
CA LEU A 188 -3.55 -9.89 -6.30
C LEU A 188 -4.27 -10.91 -5.41
N ALA A 189 -3.73 -12.13 -5.29
CA ALA A 189 -4.25 -13.15 -4.40
C ALA A 189 -4.26 -12.70 -2.92
N PHE A 190 -3.20 -12.03 -2.45
CA PHE A 190 -3.18 -11.46 -1.09
C PHE A 190 -4.21 -10.35 -0.91
N MET A 191 -4.47 -9.52 -1.93
CA MET A 191 -5.54 -8.51 -1.87
C MET A 191 -6.93 -9.16 -1.79
N ILE A 192 -7.17 -10.25 -2.52
CA ILE A 192 -8.41 -11.03 -2.43
C ILE A 192 -8.54 -11.68 -1.05
N ILE A 193 -7.48 -12.32 -0.55
CA ILE A 193 -7.47 -12.94 0.79
C ILE A 193 -7.75 -11.88 1.86
N LYS A 194 -7.16 -10.68 1.75
CA LYS A 194 -7.46 -9.55 2.62
C LYS A 194 -8.97 -9.27 2.67
N SER A 195 -9.60 -9.11 1.51
CA SER A 195 -11.03 -8.83 1.41
C SER A 195 -11.87 -9.96 2.05
N LEU A 196 -11.54 -11.21 1.74
CA LEU A 196 -12.24 -12.37 2.31
C LEU A 196 -12.09 -12.46 3.83
N LEU A 197 -10.88 -12.20 4.37
CA LEU A 197 -10.64 -12.17 5.82
C LEU A 197 -11.44 -11.05 6.48
N THR A 198 -11.43 -9.84 5.90
CA THR A 198 -12.18 -8.70 6.41
C THR A 198 -13.68 -9.01 6.48
N PHE A 199 -14.27 -9.47 5.38
CA PHE A 199 -15.70 -9.83 5.34
C PHE A 199 -16.04 -10.98 6.28
N GLY A 200 -15.20 -12.02 6.33
CA GLY A 200 -15.41 -13.16 7.20
C GLY A 200 -15.38 -12.78 8.68
N LEU A 201 -14.40 -11.97 9.10
CA LEU A 201 -14.31 -11.50 10.48
C LEU A 201 -15.50 -10.60 10.85
N ILE A 202 -15.90 -9.68 9.99
CA ILE A 202 -17.06 -8.81 10.20
C ILE A 202 -18.32 -9.67 10.36
N TYR A 203 -18.51 -10.68 9.50
CA TYR A 203 -19.65 -11.57 9.58
C TYR A 203 -19.69 -12.33 10.91
N VAL A 204 -18.56 -12.90 11.34
CA VAL A 204 -18.48 -13.63 12.63
C VAL A 204 -18.78 -12.70 13.80
N LEU A 205 -18.21 -11.50 13.83
CA LEU A 205 -18.41 -10.56 14.93
C LEU A 205 -19.89 -10.10 15.02
N ARG A 206 -20.53 -9.86 13.89
CA ARG A 206 -21.96 -9.54 13.84
C ARG A 206 -22.83 -10.70 14.33
N SER A 207 -22.48 -11.94 13.97
CA SER A 207 -23.22 -13.12 14.40
C SER A 207 -23.12 -13.37 15.92
N LEU A 208 -22.07 -12.87 16.56
CA LEU A 208 -21.87 -12.92 18.01
C LEU A 208 -22.50 -11.72 18.76
N ASN A 209 -23.26 -10.86 18.08
CA ASN A 209 -23.83 -9.61 18.61
C ASN A 209 -22.82 -8.73 19.34
N ILE A 210 -21.56 -8.74 18.89
CA ILE A 210 -20.53 -7.89 19.45
C ILE A 210 -20.62 -6.51 18.75
N GLU A 211 -21.24 -5.55 19.44
CA GLU A 211 -21.28 -4.16 19.01
C GLU A 211 -20.26 -3.36 19.82
N ILE A 212 -19.19 -2.90 19.14
CA ILE A 212 -18.24 -1.95 19.72
C ILE A 212 -18.51 -0.61 19.04
N ASN A 213 -19.23 0.25 19.71
CA ASN A 213 -19.48 1.63 19.30
C ASN A 213 -18.65 2.59 20.18
N SER A 214 -17.33 2.57 19.99
CA SER A 214 -16.44 3.53 20.65
C SER A 214 -15.84 4.48 19.63
N LEU A 215 -15.75 5.75 19.96
CA LEU A 215 -15.15 6.79 19.12
C LEU A 215 -15.77 6.92 17.70
N GLU A 216 -17.07 6.73 17.58
CA GLU A 216 -17.79 6.74 16.30
C GLU A 216 -17.33 5.65 15.30
N MET A 217 -16.34 4.84 15.65
CA MET A 217 -15.83 3.75 14.81
C MET A 217 -16.65 2.47 15.07
N SER A 218 -17.18 1.89 14.01
CA SER A 218 -17.81 0.58 14.06
C SER A 218 -16.74 -0.52 14.20
N ILE A 219 -17.15 -1.68 14.71
CA ILE A 219 -16.29 -2.89 14.75
C ILE A 219 -15.71 -3.21 13.37
N GLN A 220 -16.44 -2.89 12.31
CA GLN A 220 -16.03 -3.09 10.93
C GLN A 220 -14.74 -2.31 10.61
N ASN A 221 -14.64 -1.05 10.99
CA ASN A 221 -13.49 -0.19 10.75
C ASN A 221 -12.25 -0.70 11.52
N ILE A 222 -12.45 -1.19 12.75
CA ILE A 222 -11.37 -1.79 13.54
C ILE A 222 -10.84 -3.05 12.85
N VAL A 223 -11.72 -3.92 12.35
CA VAL A 223 -11.33 -5.13 11.62
C VAL A 223 -10.54 -4.77 10.35
N VAL A 224 -11.01 -3.82 9.56
CA VAL A 224 -10.30 -3.34 8.36
C VAL A 224 -8.91 -2.86 8.74
N THR A 225 -8.80 -2.00 9.76
CA THR A 225 -7.52 -1.46 10.24
C THR A 225 -6.52 -2.56 10.62
N VAL A 226 -6.99 -3.54 11.39
CA VAL A 226 -6.11 -4.65 11.84
C VAL A 226 -5.68 -5.53 10.66
N VAL A 227 -6.60 -5.93 9.80
CA VAL A 227 -6.28 -6.78 8.63
C VAL A 227 -5.32 -6.08 7.69
N ASP A 228 -5.50 -4.77 7.44
CA ASP A 228 -4.59 -3.97 6.62
C ASP A 228 -3.19 -3.89 7.23
N ALA A 229 -3.10 -3.71 8.53
CA ALA A 229 -1.82 -3.65 9.22
C ALA A 229 -1.00 -4.94 9.10
N PHE A 230 -1.66 -6.09 8.96
CA PHE A 230 -0.99 -7.37 8.71
C PHE A 230 -0.61 -7.56 7.23
N ILE A 231 -1.52 -7.29 6.32
CA ILE A 231 -1.36 -7.66 4.90
C ILE A 231 -0.48 -6.67 4.14
N LEU A 232 -0.67 -5.37 4.37
CA LEU A 232 0.03 -4.33 3.61
C LEU A 232 1.57 -4.43 3.69
N PRO A 233 2.20 -4.61 4.88
CA PRO A 233 3.65 -4.78 4.94
C PRO A 233 4.16 -6.03 4.21
N PHE A 234 3.36 -7.09 4.14
CA PHE A 234 3.74 -8.30 3.41
C PHE A 234 3.72 -8.08 1.89
N VAL A 235 2.72 -7.37 1.37
CA VAL A 235 2.65 -6.98 -0.03
C VAL A 235 3.87 -6.14 -0.42
N PHE A 236 4.27 -5.19 0.43
CA PHE A 236 5.50 -4.42 0.18
C PHE A 236 6.77 -5.29 0.26
N ALA A 237 6.82 -6.27 1.16
CA ALA A 237 7.96 -7.19 1.23
C ALA A 237 8.11 -8.01 -0.06
N ILE A 238 7.01 -8.42 -0.70
CA ILE A 238 7.03 -9.08 -2.00
C ILE A 238 7.58 -8.13 -3.08
N SER A 239 7.13 -6.86 -3.10
CA SER A 239 7.61 -5.84 -4.03
C SER A 239 9.11 -5.57 -3.88
N VAL A 240 9.60 -5.43 -2.64
CA VAL A 240 11.03 -5.25 -2.33
C VAL A 240 11.85 -6.48 -2.72
N ALA A 241 11.37 -7.68 -2.41
CA ALA A 241 12.05 -8.93 -2.79
C ALA A 241 12.14 -9.09 -4.32
N ALA A 242 11.05 -8.78 -5.05
CA ALA A 242 11.03 -8.80 -6.51
C ALA A 242 12.01 -7.78 -7.10
N PHE A 243 12.09 -6.57 -6.50
CA PHE A 243 13.07 -5.56 -6.91
C PHE A 243 14.52 -6.07 -6.77
N PHE A 244 14.88 -6.69 -5.66
CA PHE A 244 16.22 -7.26 -5.50
C PHE A 244 16.47 -8.42 -6.47
N ALA A 245 15.49 -9.30 -6.67
CA ALA A 245 15.62 -10.41 -7.61
C ALA A 245 15.86 -9.94 -9.07
N THR A 246 15.27 -8.82 -9.47
CA THR A 246 15.42 -8.27 -10.83
C THR A 246 16.65 -7.37 -11.03
N ASN A 247 17.25 -6.83 -9.94
CA ASN A 247 18.37 -5.90 -9.98
C ASN A 247 19.66 -6.46 -9.37
N SER A 248 19.72 -7.74 -9.01
CA SER A 248 20.91 -8.42 -8.46
C SER A 248 21.95 -8.84 -9.53
N LYS A 249 22.04 -8.07 -10.62
CA LYS A 249 23.05 -8.25 -11.68
C LYS A 249 24.07 -7.13 -11.64
#